data_4b8c0edf7b2f20a098f55cdb5e360a96
#
_entry.id   4b8c0edf7b2f20a098f55cdb5e360a96
#
_cell.length_a   1.000
_cell.length_b   1.000
_cell.length_c   1.000
_cell.angle_alpha   90.00
_cell.angle_beta   90.00
_cell.angle_gamma   90.00
#
_symmetry.space_group_name_H-M   'P 1'
#
loop_
_entity.id
_entity.type
_entity.pdbx_description
1 polymer ?
#
loop_
_entity_poly.entity_id
_entity_poly.type
_entity_poly.pdbx_seq_one_letter_code
_entity_poly.pdbx_strand_id
1 'polypeptide(L)'
;MLRSLLLAATLLSPIAAPSLVQAQGLSGPYLAARIAGYSNDYDAAARYYTQLISRGTVSPRVLENAVVIYSALGNFDSAYAAATKLEEVGGTSQFADGAQLVSYLRNGAYDDALALIDDKGVSGALLDGLLTGWIAMAQGRAADALAAFETLAETQGFAELAHLHRAYALAMSGDYEGADDILSGRAHGPLRLTTRGIEAQAQILIQLDRTDDAAELLAEANAATNSPVLQALATRLEAGEAIAYDFLAEAPQGMAEAYFTLAAIFAGETSPTFTLLSARAANALRPDHLDALVLTAELLEQQNQYDLANAVLNRVPRDHPSFFGAEITRADILVSDDKADAAVEVLNALTRSHPERQSVWTALGDTLRRLDRFDEGADAYDQAIALIEEESERDWYLYYVRGITYERTERWSQAEGDFRKALELNPDQPLVLNYLGYGLVEKRTNLDEALGMIERAVDARPDDGYITDSLGWVLYRMGRFDEAVAPMERATQLVPLDPIINDHLGDVLWKVDRKREAEFQWERALSLDPEPEDAQRIRRKLEVGLDVVIAEEGGVGALEAAQD
;
A
#
# COMPACT_ATOMS: atom_id res chain seq x y z
N MET A 1 -43.74 -65.84 68.54
CA MET A 1 -44.15 -64.42 68.63
C MET A 1 -43.75 -63.70 67.35
N LEU A 2 -44.72 -63.45 66.51
CA LEU A 2 -44.54 -62.76 65.20
C LEU A 2 -44.42 -61.27 65.39
N ARG A 3 -43.55 -60.63 64.69
CA ARG A 3 -43.64 -59.21 64.38
C ARG A 3 -43.48 -58.99 62.85
N SER A 4 -44.56 -58.58 62.26
CA SER A 4 -44.72 -58.18 60.86
C SER A 4 -43.95 -56.88 60.58
N LEU A 5 -43.15 -56.85 59.53
CA LEU A 5 -42.59 -55.65 58.95
C LEU A 5 -43.38 -55.32 57.67
N LEU A 6 -44.09 -54.23 57.69
CA LEU A 6 -44.71 -53.60 56.51
C LEU A 6 -43.61 -52.86 55.71
N LEU A 7 -43.35 -53.26 54.46
CA LEU A 7 -42.58 -52.47 53.52
C LEU A 7 -43.51 -51.48 52.81
N ALA A 8 -43.32 -50.22 53.01
CA ALA A 8 -43.92 -49.16 52.24
C ALA A 8 -43.07 -48.90 50.96
N ALA A 9 -43.62 -49.29 49.81
CA ALA A 9 -43.04 -48.98 48.52
C ALA A 9 -43.42 -47.53 48.16
N THR A 10 -42.48 -46.59 48.24
CA THR A 10 -42.61 -45.26 47.71
C THR A 10 -42.36 -45.27 46.19
N LEU A 11 -43.39 -45.08 45.41
CA LEU A 11 -43.32 -44.80 43.96
C LEU A 11 -42.63 -43.44 43.74
N LEU A 12 -41.32 -43.43 43.39
CA LEU A 12 -40.65 -42.27 42.81
C LEU A 12 -41.09 -42.16 41.34
N SER A 13 -42.00 -41.21 41.07
CA SER A 13 -42.23 -40.73 39.74
C SER A 13 -40.99 -39.97 39.23
N PRO A 14 -40.48 -40.25 38.02
CA PRO A 14 -39.40 -39.49 37.48
C PRO A 14 -39.95 -38.06 37.17
N ILE A 15 -39.48 -37.05 37.88
CA ILE A 15 -39.65 -35.67 37.50
C ILE A 15 -38.87 -35.52 36.21
N ALA A 16 -39.57 -35.43 35.11
CA ALA A 16 -39.01 -35.03 33.80
C ALA A 16 -38.42 -33.61 34.01
N ALA A 17 -37.09 -33.52 34.11
CA ALA A 17 -36.41 -32.27 34.04
C ALA A 17 -36.82 -31.57 32.72
N PRO A 18 -37.28 -30.32 32.76
CA PRO A 18 -37.51 -29.61 31.50
C PRO A 18 -36.20 -29.57 30.77
N SER A 19 -36.17 -30.16 29.59
CA SER A 19 -35.10 -29.95 28.63
C SER A 19 -34.99 -28.44 28.45
N LEU A 20 -33.93 -27.84 28.95
CA LEU A 20 -33.54 -26.50 28.59
C LEU A 20 -33.29 -26.53 27.09
N VAL A 21 -34.36 -26.28 26.33
CA VAL A 21 -34.22 -25.80 24.97
C VAL A 21 -33.48 -24.47 25.13
N GLN A 22 -32.16 -24.51 25.02
CA GLN A 22 -31.37 -23.32 24.81
C GLN A 22 -31.97 -22.67 23.56
N ALA A 23 -32.84 -21.71 23.76
CA ALA A 23 -33.17 -20.74 22.74
C ALA A 23 -31.84 -20.01 22.45
N GLN A 24 -31.04 -20.56 21.53
CA GLN A 24 -29.86 -19.88 21.04
C GLN A 24 -30.38 -18.64 20.30
N GLY A 25 -30.46 -17.53 21.03
CA GLY A 25 -30.96 -16.26 20.53
C GLY A 25 -30.10 -15.83 19.34
N LEU A 26 -30.74 -15.34 18.28
CA LEU A 26 -30.06 -14.81 17.09
C LEU A 26 -29.28 -13.52 17.37
N SER A 27 -29.53 -12.87 18.53
CA SER A 27 -28.89 -11.61 18.92
C SER A 27 -27.39 -11.73 19.17
N GLY A 28 -26.92 -12.84 19.75
CA GLY A 28 -25.48 -13.08 19.97
C GLY A 28 -24.72 -13.17 18.64
N PRO A 29 -25.07 -14.11 17.75
CA PRO A 29 -24.47 -14.18 16.42
C PRO A 29 -24.62 -12.91 15.59
N TYR A 30 -25.74 -12.18 15.69
CA TYR A 30 -25.94 -10.91 15.00
C TYR A 30 -24.95 -9.83 15.48
N LEU A 31 -24.81 -9.68 16.81
CA LEU A 31 -23.87 -8.71 17.37
C LEU A 31 -22.42 -9.07 17.01
N ALA A 32 -22.07 -10.36 17.11
CA ALA A 32 -20.75 -10.85 16.73
C ALA A 32 -20.45 -10.60 15.23
N ALA A 33 -21.41 -10.88 14.33
CA ALA A 33 -21.27 -10.59 12.91
C ALA A 33 -21.03 -9.10 12.64
N ARG A 34 -21.74 -8.23 13.35
CA ARG A 34 -21.59 -6.78 13.20
C ARG A 34 -20.26 -6.28 13.74
N ILE A 35 -19.83 -6.73 14.91
CA ILE A 35 -18.54 -6.35 15.47
C ILE A 35 -17.43 -6.79 14.53
N ALA A 36 -17.42 -8.05 14.10
CA ALA A 36 -16.44 -8.57 13.15
C ALA A 36 -16.46 -7.78 11.82
N GLY A 37 -17.63 -7.43 11.30
CA GLY A 37 -17.73 -6.61 10.08
C GLY A 37 -17.20 -5.19 10.25
N TYR A 38 -17.38 -4.55 11.42
CA TYR A 38 -16.83 -3.23 11.69
C TYR A 38 -15.30 -3.24 11.91
N SER A 39 -14.77 -4.33 12.43
CA SER A 39 -13.32 -4.53 12.58
C SER A 39 -12.66 -5.13 11.34
N ASN A 40 -13.40 -5.25 10.23
CA ASN A 40 -12.98 -5.90 8.99
C ASN A 40 -12.55 -7.38 9.14
N ASP A 41 -12.83 -8.05 10.26
CA ASP A 41 -12.61 -9.49 10.42
C ASP A 41 -13.62 -10.26 9.54
N TYR A 42 -13.30 -10.32 8.25
CA TYR A 42 -14.19 -10.87 7.23
C TYR A 42 -14.48 -12.35 7.43
N ASP A 43 -13.50 -13.14 7.90
CA ASP A 43 -13.69 -14.56 8.17
C ASP A 43 -14.64 -14.81 9.33
N ALA A 44 -14.48 -14.10 10.46
CA ALA A 44 -15.42 -14.20 11.57
C ALA A 44 -16.81 -13.69 11.18
N ALA A 45 -16.88 -12.55 10.48
CA ALA A 45 -18.14 -12.00 10.01
C ALA A 45 -18.89 -12.99 9.09
N ALA A 46 -18.19 -13.60 8.14
CA ALA A 46 -18.78 -14.60 7.23
C ALA A 46 -19.33 -15.81 7.99
N ARG A 47 -18.58 -16.33 8.97
CA ARG A 47 -19.07 -17.45 9.80
C ARG A 47 -20.38 -17.10 10.52
N TYR A 48 -20.47 -15.93 11.12
CA TYR A 48 -21.68 -15.50 11.85
C TYR A 48 -22.84 -15.16 10.91
N TYR A 49 -22.60 -14.51 9.76
CA TYR A 49 -23.65 -14.27 8.77
C TYR A 49 -24.17 -15.57 8.19
N THR A 50 -23.30 -16.53 7.86
CA THR A 50 -23.72 -17.89 7.42
C THR A 50 -24.60 -18.56 8.48
N GLN A 51 -24.22 -18.46 9.77
CA GLN A 51 -25.02 -19.00 10.86
C GLN A 51 -26.39 -18.34 10.98
N LEU A 52 -26.47 -17.03 10.81
CA LEU A 52 -27.75 -16.29 10.85
C LEU A 52 -28.66 -16.69 9.70
N ILE A 53 -28.12 -16.73 8.48
CA ILE A 53 -28.87 -17.06 7.27
C ILE A 53 -29.35 -18.52 7.30
N SER A 54 -28.51 -19.46 7.74
CA SER A 54 -28.88 -20.88 7.87
C SER A 54 -29.98 -21.15 8.90
N ARG A 55 -30.14 -20.26 9.89
CA ARG A 55 -31.23 -20.30 10.88
C ARG A 55 -32.49 -19.58 10.45
N GLY A 56 -32.59 -19.16 9.19
CA GLY A 56 -33.75 -18.52 8.60
C GLY A 56 -33.86 -17.01 8.86
N THR A 57 -32.78 -16.34 9.23
CA THR A 57 -32.78 -14.87 9.32
C THR A 57 -32.81 -14.29 7.91
N VAL A 58 -33.85 -13.51 7.62
CA VAL A 58 -34.08 -12.87 6.31
C VAL A 58 -34.19 -11.35 6.44
N SER A 59 -33.55 -10.76 7.45
CA SER A 59 -33.51 -9.31 7.55
C SER A 59 -32.69 -8.72 6.39
N PRO A 60 -33.21 -7.76 5.63
CA PRO A 60 -32.51 -7.15 4.50
C PRO A 60 -31.09 -6.69 4.87
N ARG A 61 -30.94 -6.06 6.02
CA ARG A 61 -29.62 -5.57 6.50
C ARG A 61 -28.62 -6.70 6.78
N VAL A 62 -29.08 -7.85 7.26
CA VAL A 62 -28.20 -9.02 7.48
C VAL A 62 -27.73 -9.59 6.16
N LEU A 63 -28.64 -9.68 5.18
CA LEU A 63 -28.34 -10.19 3.85
C LEU A 63 -27.41 -9.25 3.09
N GLU A 64 -27.66 -7.95 3.12
CA GLU A 64 -26.79 -6.95 2.50
C GLU A 64 -25.36 -7.00 3.07
N ASN A 65 -25.22 -7.00 4.40
CA ASN A 65 -23.90 -7.11 5.03
C ASN A 65 -23.21 -8.44 4.68
N ALA A 66 -23.96 -9.54 4.60
CA ALA A 66 -23.41 -10.83 4.18
C ALA A 66 -22.87 -10.79 2.75
N VAL A 67 -23.57 -10.12 1.82
CA VAL A 67 -23.09 -9.90 0.45
C VAL A 67 -21.75 -9.19 0.44
N VAL A 68 -21.63 -8.08 1.17
CA VAL A 68 -20.36 -7.30 1.26
C VAL A 68 -19.23 -8.17 1.79
N ILE A 69 -19.48 -8.89 2.89
CA ILE A 69 -18.44 -9.74 3.54
C ILE A 69 -18.03 -10.90 2.62
N TYR A 70 -18.97 -11.59 1.99
CA TYR A 70 -18.63 -12.68 1.07
C TYR A 70 -17.88 -12.18 -0.16
N SER A 71 -18.27 -11.02 -0.69
CA SER A 71 -17.56 -10.39 -1.82
C SER A 71 -16.14 -9.97 -1.43
N ALA A 72 -15.94 -9.40 -0.24
CA ALA A 72 -14.61 -9.03 0.29
C ALA A 72 -13.69 -10.26 0.45
N LEU A 73 -14.26 -11.43 0.78
CA LEU A 73 -13.55 -12.71 0.77
C LEU A 73 -13.33 -13.29 -0.63
N GLY A 74 -13.92 -12.70 -1.68
CA GLY A 74 -13.90 -13.27 -3.04
C GLY A 74 -14.85 -14.46 -3.23
N ASN A 75 -15.73 -14.72 -2.26
CA ASN A 75 -16.71 -15.81 -2.33
C ASN A 75 -18.00 -15.33 -3.00
N PHE A 76 -17.94 -15.13 -4.31
CA PHE A 76 -19.07 -14.61 -5.08
C PHE A 76 -20.25 -15.57 -5.18
N ASP A 77 -20.05 -16.88 -4.98
CA ASP A 77 -21.16 -17.84 -4.96
C ASP A 77 -22.05 -17.64 -3.72
N SER A 78 -21.42 -17.44 -2.55
CA SER A 78 -22.16 -17.10 -1.32
C SER A 78 -22.73 -15.70 -1.36
N ALA A 79 -22.03 -14.74 -1.97
CA ALA A 79 -22.50 -13.37 -2.16
C ALA A 79 -23.75 -13.35 -3.06
N TYR A 80 -23.74 -14.07 -4.16
CA TYR A 80 -24.89 -14.23 -5.06
C TYR A 80 -26.11 -14.85 -4.35
N ALA A 81 -25.90 -15.93 -3.59
CA ALA A 81 -26.97 -16.57 -2.84
C ALA A 81 -27.61 -15.64 -1.79
N ALA A 82 -26.79 -14.80 -1.13
CA ALA A 82 -27.29 -13.81 -0.18
C ALA A 82 -28.01 -12.65 -0.91
N ALA A 83 -27.51 -12.21 -2.05
CA ALA A 83 -28.12 -11.18 -2.90
C ALA A 83 -29.50 -11.61 -3.42
N THR A 84 -29.62 -12.85 -3.92
CA THR A 84 -30.91 -13.41 -4.37
C THR A 84 -31.92 -13.45 -3.23
N LYS A 85 -31.51 -13.89 -2.02
CA LYS A 85 -32.38 -13.85 -0.86
C LYS A 85 -32.79 -12.42 -0.45
N LEU A 86 -31.90 -11.45 -0.60
CA LEU A 86 -32.21 -10.05 -0.34
C LEU A 86 -33.34 -9.57 -1.27
N GLU A 87 -33.23 -9.88 -2.54
CA GLU A 87 -34.25 -9.55 -3.54
C GLU A 87 -35.58 -10.24 -3.26
N GLU A 88 -35.59 -11.54 -2.91
CA GLU A 88 -36.80 -12.30 -2.53
C GLU A 88 -37.59 -11.66 -1.36
N VAL A 89 -36.91 -10.99 -0.44
CA VAL A 89 -37.57 -10.29 0.68
C VAL A 89 -37.84 -8.81 0.38
N GLY A 90 -37.68 -8.38 -0.88
CA GLY A 90 -37.96 -7.01 -1.35
C GLY A 90 -36.91 -5.99 -0.93
N GLY A 91 -35.68 -6.42 -0.54
CA GLY A 91 -34.56 -5.54 -0.29
C GLY A 91 -33.82 -5.18 -1.58
N THR A 92 -33.16 -4.02 -1.57
CA THR A 92 -32.34 -3.54 -2.68
C THR A 92 -30.98 -3.10 -2.15
N SER A 93 -29.90 -3.38 -2.88
CA SER A 93 -28.54 -2.95 -2.52
C SER A 93 -27.64 -2.98 -3.74
N GLN A 94 -26.91 -1.89 -3.98
CA GLN A 94 -25.92 -1.81 -5.05
C GLN A 94 -24.85 -2.91 -4.93
N PHE A 95 -24.46 -3.28 -3.71
CA PHE A 95 -23.52 -4.38 -3.50
C PHE A 95 -24.10 -5.74 -3.89
N ALA A 96 -25.40 -5.94 -3.67
CA ALA A 96 -26.09 -7.16 -4.07
C ALA A 96 -26.19 -7.24 -5.61
N ASP A 97 -26.55 -6.15 -6.26
CA ASP A 97 -26.60 -6.07 -7.71
C ASP A 97 -25.21 -6.29 -8.32
N GLY A 98 -24.15 -5.70 -7.72
CA GLY A 98 -22.76 -5.95 -8.12
C GLY A 98 -22.33 -7.41 -7.97
N ALA A 99 -22.69 -8.07 -6.87
CA ALA A 99 -22.37 -9.49 -6.66
C ALA A 99 -23.12 -10.40 -7.65
N GLN A 100 -24.39 -10.07 -7.98
CA GLN A 100 -25.14 -10.76 -9.02
C GLN A 100 -24.49 -10.59 -10.40
N LEU A 101 -24.10 -9.35 -10.74
CA LEU A 101 -23.44 -9.04 -12.00
C LEU A 101 -22.14 -9.86 -12.16
N VAL A 102 -21.25 -9.84 -11.16
CA VAL A 102 -20.02 -10.64 -11.20
C VAL A 102 -20.31 -12.13 -11.36
N SER A 103 -21.35 -12.64 -10.69
CA SER A 103 -21.75 -14.05 -10.83
C SER A 103 -22.25 -14.36 -12.23
N TYR A 104 -23.07 -13.51 -12.85
CA TYR A 104 -23.53 -13.67 -14.23
C TYR A 104 -22.37 -13.67 -15.21
N LEU A 105 -21.42 -12.71 -15.08
CA LEU A 105 -20.25 -12.62 -15.94
C LEU A 105 -19.37 -13.87 -15.85
N ARG A 106 -19.11 -14.37 -14.62
CA ARG A 106 -18.32 -15.60 -14.39
C ARG A 106 -18.94 -16.86 -15.00
N ASN A 107 -20.26 -16.93 -15.01
CA ASN A 107 -21.01 -18.09 -15.49
C ASN A 107 -21.42 -17.97 -16.97
N GLY A 108 -21.07 -16.89 -17.65
CA GLY A 108 -21.44 -16.66 -19.04
C GLY A 108 -22.92 -16.34 -19.25
N ALA A 109 -23.65 -15.97 -18.19
CA ALA A 109 -25.04 -15.54 -18.24
C ALA A 109 -25.15 -14.08 -18.71
N TYR A 110 -24.65 -13.81 -19.91
CA TYR A 110 -24.45 -12.46 -20.43
C TYR A 110 -25.75 -11.70 -20.66
N ASP A 111 -26.82 -12.39 -21.08
CA ASP A 111 -28.13 -11.74 -21.25
C ASP A 111 -28.72 -11.26 -19.91
N ASP A 112 -28.56 -12.06 -18.84
CA ASP A 112 -28.96 -11.66 -17.49
C ASP A 112 -28.10 -10.50 -16.97
N ALA A 113 -26.80 -10.48 -17.28
CA ALA A 113 -25.90 -9.39 -16.93
C ALA A 113 -26.31 -8.08 -17.61
N LEU A 114 -26.60 -8.11 -18.92
CA LEU A 114 -27.09 -6.94 -19.67
C LEU A 114 -28.44 -6.45 -19.14
N ALA A 115 -29.39 -7.36 -18.90
CA ALA A 115 -30.67 -6.99 -18.33
C ALA A 115 -30.55 -6.31 -16.97
N LEU A 116 -29.64 -6.79 -16.12
CA LEU A 116 -29.36 -6.17 -14.82
C LEU A 116 -28.73 -4.78 -14.94
N ILE A 117 -27.77 -4.60 -15.87
CA ILE A 117 -27.15 -3.30 -16.16
C ILE A 117 -28.23 -2.31 -16.67
N ASP A 118 -29.04 -2.73 -17.64
CA ASP A 118 -30.06 -1.88 -18.27
C ASP A 118 -31.17 -1.45 -17.28
N ASP A 119 -31.58 -2.35 -16.37
CA ASP A 119 -32.63 -2.07 -15.38
C ASP A 119 -32.16 -1.18 -14.23
N LYS A 120 -30.93 -1.41 -13.72
CA LYS A 120 -30.49 -0.84 -12.44
C LYS A 120 -29.30 0.13 -12.54
N GLY A 121 -28.45 0.03 -13.56
CA GLY A 121 -27.21 0.79 -13.60
C GLY A 121 -26.31 0.42 -12.42
N VAL A 122 -25.70 -0.76 -12.45
CA VAL A 122 -25.15 -1.46 -11.27
C VAL A 122 -23.89 -0.84 -10.71
N SER A 123 -22.92 -0.53 -11.60
CA SER A 123 -21.55 -0.18 -11.22
C SER A 123 -21.15 1.24 -11.62
N GLY A 124 -22.13 2.01 -12.09
CA GLY A 124 -21.93 3.35 -12.62
C GLY A 124 -21.62 3.36 -14.13
N ALA A 125 -21.94 4.48 -14.78
CA ALA A 125 -21.99 4.59 -16.23
C ALA A 125 -20.70 4.17 -16.95
N LEU A 126 -19.52 4.41 -16.35
CA LEU A 126 -18.25 4.02 -16.94
C LEU A 126 -18.10 2.50 -16.98
N LEU A 127 -18.17 1.85 -15.82
CA LEU A 127 -17.94 0.40 -15.75
C LEU A 127 -19.07 -0.38 -16.45
N ASP A 128 -20.31 0.05 -16.28
CA ASP A 128 -21.45 -0.57 -16.96
C ASP A 128 -21.32 -0.50 -18.49
N GLY A 129 -20.85 0.66 -19.02
CA GLY A 129 -20.58 0.82 -20.45
C GLY A 129 -19.41 -0.04 -20.95
N LEU A 130 -18.31 -0.11 -20.17
CA LEU A 130 -17.19 -1.00 -20.51
C LEU A 130 -17.61 -2.47 -20.50
N LEU A 131 -18.37 -2.91 -19.49
CA LEU A 131 -18.86 -4.28 -19.39
C LEU A 131 -19.85 -4.60 -20.53
N THR A 132 -20.71 -3.67 -20.91
CA THR A 132 -21.62 -3.85 -22.06
C THR A 132 -20.82 -4.14 -23.36
N GLY A 133 -19.73 -3.38 -23.60
CA GLY A 133 -18.84 -3.64 -24.73
C GLY A 133 -18.18 -5.04 -24.64
N TRP A 134 -17.64 -5.39 -23.48
CA TRP A 134 -16.98 -6.70 -23.30
C TRP A 134 -17.97 -7.88 -23.34
N ILE A 135 -19.19 -7.71 -22.87
CA ILE A 135 -20.26 -8.72 -23.00
C ILE A 135 -20.58 -8.93 -24.48
N ALA A 136 -20.69 -7.87 -25.28
CA ALA A 136 -20.91 -7.99 -26.72
C ALA A 136 -19.74 -8.74 -27.40
N MET A 137 -18.48 -8.49 -26.99
CA MET A 137 -17.33 -9.29 -27.42
C MET A 137 -17.48 -10.77 -27.07
N ALA A 138 -17.84 -11.09 -25.83
CA ALA A 138 -18.05 -12.46 -25.38
C ALA A 138 -19.16 -13.20 -26.16
N GLN A 139 -20.17 -12.47 -26.62
CA GLN A 139 -21.24 -12.99 -27.47
C GLN A 139 -20.90 -13.05 -28.96
N GLY A 140 -19.67 -12.74 -29.35
CA GLY A 140 -19.23 -12.73 -30.76
C GLY A 140 -19.77 -11.54 -31.56
N ARG A 141 -20.29 -10.51 -30.93
CA ARG A 141 -20.87 -9.30 -31.54
C ARG A 141 -19.85 -8.15 -31.55
N ALA A 142 -18.69 -8.37 -32.19
CA ALA A 142 -17.57 -7.42 -32.17
C ALA A 142 -17.95 -6.02 -32.67
N ALA A 143 -18.78 -5.89 -33.71
CA ALA A 143 -19.22 -4.59 -34.21
C ALA A 143 -20.04 -3.82 -33.16
N ASP A 144 -20.92 -4.50 -32.41
CA ASP A 144 -21.72 -3.90 -31.34
C ASP A 144 -20.83 -3.46 -30.17
N ALA A 145 -19.81 -4.27 -29.85
CA ALA A 145 -18.84 -3.95 -28.82
C ALA A 145 -18.06 -2.67 -29.13
N LEU A 146 -17.51 -2.56 -30.36
CA LEU A 146 -16.79 -1.37 -30.78
C LEU A 146 -17.68 -0.13 -30.80
N ALA A 147 -18.96 -0.27 -31.20
CA ALA A 147 -19.92 0.82 -31.14
C ALA A 147 -20.26 1.22 -29.70
N ALA A 148 -20.35 0.27 -28.77
CA ALA A 148 -20.58 0.56 -27.34
C ALA A 148 -19.41 1.36 -26.75
N PHE A 149 -18.17 0.99 -27.02
CA PHE A 149 -17.00 1.75 -26.55
C PHE A 149 -16.94 3.15 -27.18
N GLU A 150 -17.28 3.29 -28.47
CA GLU A 150 -17.33 4.61 -29.12
C GLU A 150 -18.40 5.51 -28.48
N THR A 151 -19.60 4.97 -28.25
CA THR A 151 -20.67 5.71 -27.56
C THR A 151 -20.25 6.12 -26.14
N LEU A 152 -19.55 5.23 -25.42
CA LEU A 152 -19.04 5.53 -24.09
C LEU A 152 -18.00 6.67 -24.13
N ALA A 153 -17.17 6.73 -25.17
CA ALA A 153 -16.16 7.77 -25.37
C ALA A 153 -16.76 9.17 -25.60
N GLU A 154 -18.01 9.28 -26.06
CA GLU A 154 -18.72 10.55 -26.18
C GLU A 154 -19.08 11.17 -24.82
N THR A 155 -19.05 10.37 -23.74
CA THR A 155 -19.33 10.84 -22.39
C THR A 155 -18.11 11.58 -21.81
N GLN A 156 -18.32 12.79 -21.32
CA GLN A 156 -17.25 13.63 -20.78
C GLN A 156 -16.48 12.92 -19.65
N GLY A 157 -15.18 12.80 -19.79
CA GLY A 157 -14.28 12.17 -18.83
C GLY A 157 -14.10 10.65 -19.01
N PHE A 158 -14.79 10.01 -19.95
CA PHE A 158 -14.70 8.56 -20.17
C PHE A 158 -13.92 8.18 -21.43
N ALA A 159 -13.63 9.17 -22.30
CA ALA A 159 -13.04 8.94 -23.62
C ALA A 159 -11.75 8.13 -23.57
N GLU A 160 -10.82 8.48 -22.67
CA GLU A 160 -9.52 7.83 -22.58
C GLU A 160 -9.65 6.33 -22.28
N LEU A 161 -10.45 5.95 -21.28
CA LEU A 161 -10.66 4.55 -20.92
C LEU A 161 -11.50 3.79 -21.95
N ALA A 162 -12.50 4.43 -22.53
CA ALA A 162 -13.32 3.81 -23.57
C ALA A 162 -12.47 3.50 -24.83
N HIS A 163 -11.62 4.42 -25.26
CA HIS A 163 -10.69 4.19 -26.37
C HIS A 163 -9.64 3.13 -26.03
N LEU A 164 -9.11 3.11 -24.82
CA LEU A 164 -8.18 2.07 -24.36
C LEU A 164 -8.81 0.67 -24.49
N HIS A 165 -10.01 0.48 -23.94
CA HIS A 165 -10.71 -0.80 -24.02
C HIS A 165 -11.14 -1.15 -25.46
N ARG A 166 -11.46 -0.14 -26.28
CA ARG A 166 -11.72 -0.34 -27.71
C ARG A 166 -10.48 -0.86 -28.44
N ALA A 167 -9.29 -0.30 -28.15
CA ALA A 167 -8.03 -0.79 -28.73
C ALA A 167 -7.76 -2.24 -28.33
N TYR A 168 -8.00 -2.60 -27.08
CA TYR A 168 -7.87 -3.99 -26.61
C TYR A 168 -8.83 -4.94 -27.34
N ALA A 169 -10.07 -4.53 -27.57
CA ALA A 169 -11.06 -5.32 -28.30
C ALA A 169 -10.71 -5.50 -29.77
N LEU A 170 -10.15 -4.46 -30.44
CA LEU A 170 -9.61 -4.54 -31.79
C LEU A 170 -8.46 -5.54 -31.86
N ALA A 171 -7.47 -5.43 -30.97
CA ALA A 171 -6.34 -6.34 -30.91
C ALA A 171 -6.76 -7.79 -30.67
N MET A 172 -7.68 -8.04 -29.75
CA MET A 172 -8.26 -9.36 -29.51
C MET A 172 -8.98 -9.93 -30.74
N SER A 173 -9.52 -9.06 -31.60
CA SER A 173 -10.15 -9.45 -32.86
C SER A 173 -9.15 -9.61 -34.04
N GLY A 174 -7.86 -9.34 -33.80
CA GLY A 174 -6.80 -9.39 -34.81
C GLY A 174 -6.64 -8.11 -35.65
N ASP A 175 -7.37 -7.04 -35.32
CA ASP A 175 -7.19 -5.72 -35.93
C ASP A 175 -6.12 -4.93 -35.16
N TYR A 176 -4.86 -5.33 -35.38
CA TYR A 176 -3.71 -4.71 -34.69
C TYR A 176 -3.42 -3.30 -35.20
N GLU A 177 -3.70 -3.00 -36.48
CA GLU A 177 -3.52 -1.67 -37.07
C GLU A 177 -4.51 -0.67 -36.43
N GLY A 178 -5.79 -1.03 -36.34
CA GLY A 178 -6.79 -0.21 -35.69
C GLY A 178 -6.50 -0.02 -34.20
N ALA A 179 -6.00 -1.03 -33.52
CA ALA A 179 -5.58 -0.95 -32.12
C ALA A 179 -4.40 0.00 -31.92
N ASP A 180 -3.35 -0.12 -32.77
CA ASP A 180 -2.17 0.75 -32.70
C ASP A 180 -2.50 2.21 -33.06
N ASP A 181 -3.42 2.46 -34.01
CA ASP A 181 -3.88 3.81 -34.32
C ASP A 181 -4.48 4.52 -33.08
N ILE A 182 -5.14 3.79 -32.23
CA ILE A 182 -5.68 4.33 -30.98
C ILE A 182 -4.57 4.50 -29.93
N LEU A 183 -3.79 3.45 -29.62
CA LEU A 183 -2.80 3.48 -28.54
C LEU A 183 -1.65 4.45 -28.80
N SER A 184 -1.24 4.62 -30.06
CA SER A 184 -0.25 5.63 -30.45
C SER A 184 -0.79 7.07 -30.49
N GLY A 185 -2.08 7.25 -30.26
CA GLY A 185 -2.74 8.57 -30.30
C GLY A 185 -3.03 9.10 -31.69
N ARG A 186 -2.82 8.33 -32.76
CA ARG A 186 -3.09 8.78 -34.16
C ARG A 186 -4.58 8.97 -34.43
N ALA A 187 -5.43 8.11 -33.83
CA ALA A 187 -6.87 8.17 -34.08
C ALA A 187 -7.59 9.25 -33.24
N HIS A 188 -7.27 9.36 -31.94
CA HIS A 188 -8.04 10.17 -31.00
C HIS A 188 -7.17 11.11 -30.13
N GLY A 189 -5.89 11.28 -30.48
CA GLY A 189 -4.91 12.00 -29.67
C GLY A 189 -4.23 11.09 -28.62
N PRO A 190 -3.20 11.61 -27.92
CA PRO A 190 -2.38 10.82 -27.01
C PRO A 190 -3.18 10.29 -25.81
N LEU A 191 -3.00 9.00 -25.51
CA LEU A 191 -3.50 8.34 -24.31
C LEU A 191 -2.40 8.24 -23.25
N ARG A 192 -2.78 8.33 -21.98
CA ARG A 192 -1.85 8.05 -20.87
C ARG A 192 -1.86 6.54 -20.59
N LEU A 193 -0.91 5.85 -21.20
CA LEU A 193 -0.80 4.42 -21.02
C LEU A 193 -0.16 4.09 -19.66
N THR A 194 -0.79 3.18 -18.93
CA THR A 194 -0.18 2.49 -17.80
C THR A 194 0.81 1.44 -18.29
N THR A 195 1.59 0.84 -17.38
CA THR A 195 2.45 -0.32 -17.69
C THR A 195 1.73 -1.40 -18.49
N ARG A 196 0.46 -1.68 -18.15
CA ARG A 196 -0.39 -2.65 -18.85
C ARG A 196 -0.75 -2.20 -20.27
N GLY A 197 -1.05 -0.91 -20.44
CA GLY A 197 -1.30 -0.34 -21.77
C GLY A 197 -0.07 -0.40 -22.68
N ILE A 198 1.12 -0.17 -22.11
CA ILE A 198 2.41 -0.28 -22.80
C ILE A 198 2.70 -1.73 -23.16
N GLU A 199 2.46 -2.68 -22.27
CA GLU A 199 2.59 -4.13 -22.55
C GLU A 199 1.71 -4.53 -23.74
N ALA A 200 0.45 -4.14 -23.74
CA ALA A 200 -0.48 -4.41 -24.83
C ALA A 200 0.01 -3.78 -26.15
N GLN A 201 0.43 -2.51 -26.12
CA GLN A 201 0.92 -1.82 -27.31
C GLN A 201 2.19 -2.46 -27.87
N ALA A 202 3.14 -2.84 -27.01
CA ALA A 202 4.35 -3.53 -27.46
C ALA A 202 4.02 -4.87 -28.14
N GLN A 203 3.13 -5.67 -27.57
CA GLN A 203 2.67 -6.92 -28.20
C GLN A 203 1.97 -6.65 -29.53
N ILE A 204 1.15 -5.60 -29.64
CA ILE A 204 0.48 -5.19 -30.90
C ILE A 204 1.51 -4.80 -31.96
N LEU A 205 2.51 -3.99 -31.63
CA LEU A 205 3.59 -3.61 -32.55
C LEU A 205 4.35 -4.83 -33.08
N ILE A 206 4.60 -5.81 -32.21
CA ILE A 206 5.24 -7.08 -32.63
C ILE A 206 4.37 -7.84 -33.62
N GLN A 207 3.02 -7.88 -33.45
CA GLN A 207 2.13 -8.51 -34.46
C GLN A 207 2.10 -7.79 -35.80
N LEU A 208 2.45 -6.50 -35.82
CA LEU A 208 2.56 -5.68 -37.01
C LEU A 208 3.95 -5.74 -37.69
N ASP A 209 4.82 -6.66 -37.25
CA ASP A 209 6.24 -6.75 -37.70
C ASP A 209 7.05 -5.45 -37.43
N ARG A 210 6.59 -4.61 -36.46
CA ARG A 210 7.23 -3.35 -36.06
C ARG A 210 8.06 -3.57 -34.78
N THR A 211 8.99 -4.51 -34.85
CA THR A 211 9.79 -4.93 -33.68
C THR A 211 10.72 -3.83 -33.17
N ASP A 212 11.24 -2.98 -34.04
CA ASP A 212 12.10 -1.86 -33.68
C ASP A 212 11.32 -0.81 -32.84
N ASP A 213 10.08 -0.50 -33.26
CA ASP A 213 9.20 0.43 -32.53
C ASP A 213 8.78 -0.16 -31.18
N ALA A 214 8.55 -1.48 -31.09
CA ALA A 214 8.27 -2.17 -29.83
C ALA A 214 9.47 -2.12 -28.89
N ALA A 215 10.68 -2.31 -29.40
CA ALA A 215 11.91 -2.24 -28.60
C ALA A 215 12.15 -0.82 -28.05
N GLU A 216 11.95 0.22 -28.88
CA GLU A 216 12.05 1.61 -28.44
C GLU A 216 11.03 1.94 -27.33
N LEU A 217 9.75 1.57 -27.53
CA LEU A 217 8.68 1.73 -26.53
C LEU A 217 9.02 1.05 -25.20
N LEU A 218 9.50 -0.20 -25.25
CA LEU A 218 9.87 -0.96 -24.07
C LEU A 218 11.09 -0.37 -23.37
N ALA A 219 12.09 0.11 -24.11
CA ALA A 219 13.28 0.74 -23.54
C ALA A 219 12.93 2.04 -22.80
N GLU A 220 12.10 2.90 -23.41
CA GLU A 220 11.63 4.14 -22.79
C GLU A 220 10.80 3.84 -21.51
N ALA A 221 9.86 2.90 -21.61
CA ALA A 221 9.01 2.53 -20.47
C ALA A 221 9.80 1.89 -19.34
N ASN A 222 10.78 1.02 -19.64
CA ASN A 222 11.66 0.41 -18.63
C ASN A 222 12.53 1.46 -17.93
N ALA A 223 13.06 2.42 -18.66
CA ALA A 223 13.76 3.56 -18.08
C ALA A 223 12.87 4.37 -17.13
N ALA A 224 11.58 4.46 -17.39
CA ALA A 224 10.62 5.19 -16.55
C ALA A 224 10.08 4.40 -15.35
N THR A 225 9.77 3.11 -15.49
CA THR A 225 8.98 2.34 -14.52
C THR A 225 9.72 1.21 -13.83
N ASN A 226 10.83 0.71 -14.43
CA ASN A 226 11.56 -0.49 -13.99
C ASN A 226 10.65 -1.74 -13.84
N SER A 227 9.67 -1.89 -14.74
CA SER A 227 8.66 -2.97 -14.68
C SER A 227 9.25 -4.34 -15.03
N PRO A 228 9.13 -5.35 -14.15
CA PRO A 228 9.61 -6.70 -14.45
C PRO A 228 8.94 -7.35 -15.67
N VAL A 229 7.68 -7.05 -15.91
CA VAL A 229 6.91 -7.56 -17.04
C VAL A 229 7.45 -6.98 -18.35
N LEU A 230 7.66 -5.65 -18.40
CA LEU A 230 8.19 -4.99 -19.59
C LEU A 230 9.65 -5.38 -19.84
N GLN A 231 10.46 -5.56 -18.80
CA GLN A 231 11.82 -6.08 -18.90
C GLN A 231 11.85 -7.50 -19.49
N ALA A 232 10.98 -8.38 -18.99
CA ALA A 232 10.88 -9.75 -19.49
C ALA A 232 10.43 -9.76 -20.97
N LEU A 233 9.47 -8.90 -21.32
CA LEU A 233 9.02 -8.76 -22.72
C LEU A 233 10.13 -8.25 -23.63
N ALA A 234 10.89 -7.23 -23.21
CA ALA A 234 12.04 -6.71 -23.94
C ALA A 234 13.12 -7.80 -24.15
N THR A 235 13.46 -8.55 -23.09
CA THR A 235 14.44 -9.66 -23.16
C THR A 235 14.01 -10.74 -24.16
N ARG A 236 12.73 -11.11 -24.16
CA ARG A 236 12.17 -12.08 -25.13
C ARG A 236 12.23 -11.56 -26.56
N LEU A 237 11.94 -10.25 -26.76
CA LEU A 237 12.02 -9.60 -28.05
C LEU A 237 13.47 -9.57 -28.57
N GLU A 238 14.44 -9.19 -27.74
CA GLU A 238 15.87 -9.19 -28.06
C GLU A 238 16.40 -10.60 -28.39
N ALA A 239 15.88 -11.62 -27.69
CA ALA A 239 16.20 -13.02 -27.99
C ALA A 239 15.61 -13.53 -29.33
N GLY A 240 14.78 -12.73 -30.00
CA GLY A 240 14.10 -13.11 -31.24
C GLY A 240 13.02 -14.18 -31.05
N GLU A 241 12.44 -14.25 -29.86
CA GLU A 241 11.34 -15.18 -29.56
C GLU A 241 10.08 -14.77 -30.34
N ALA A 242 9.29 -15.77 -30.77
CA ALA A 242 7.97 -15.52 -31.33
C ALA A 242 7.01 -15.13 -30.21
N ILE A 243 6.63 -13.85 -30.14
CA ILE A 243 5.72 -13.29 -29.13
C ILE A 243 4.34 -13.13 -29.79
N ALA A 244 3.35 -13.87 -29.30
CA ALA A 244 1.96 -13.68 -29.69
C ALA A 244 1.30 -12.56 -28.86
N TYR A 245 0.17 -12.05 -29.34
CA TYR A 245 -0.69 -11.19 -28.53
C TYR A 245 -1.46 -12.07 -27.52
N ASP A 246 -1.06 -12.04 -26.27
CA ASP A 246 -1.65 -12.80 -25.16
C ASP A 246 -2.13 -11.91 -24.00
N PHE A 247 -2.01 -10.60 -24.13
CA PHE A 247 -2.43 -9.63 -23.12
C PHE A 247 -3.91 -9.81 -22.73
N LEU A 248 -4.80 -9.91 -23.73
CA LEU A 248 -6.21 -10.28 -23.58
C LEU A 248 -6.59 -11.29 -24.67
N ALA A 249 -6.63 -12.56 -24.29
CA ALA A 249 -6.98 -13.66 -25.20
C ALA A 249 -8.50 -13.90 -25.30
N GLU A 250 -9.24 -13.53 -24.25
CA GLU A 250 -10.68 -13.81 -24.12
C GLU A 250 -11.42 -12.60 -23.52
N ALA A 251 -12.69 -12.42 -23.90
CA ALA A 251 -13.51 -11.29 -23.41
C ALA A 251 -13.68 -11.21 -21.88
N PRO A 252 -13.76 -12.32 -21.11
CA PRO A 252 -13.78 -12.25 -19.65
C PRO A 252 -12.52 -11.57 -19.06
N GLN A 253 -11.37 -11.67 -19.72
CA GLN A 253 -10.14 -10.98 -19.30
C GLN A 253 -10.28 -9.47 -19.50
N GLY A 254 -10.97 -9.01 -20.56
CA GLY A 254 -11.30 -7.60 -20.75
C GLY A 254 -12.28 -7.06 -19.71
N MET A 255 -13.24 -7.88 -19.27
CA MET A 255 -14.12 -7.53 -18.13
C MET A 255 -13.32 -7.40 -16.83
N ALA A 256 -12.37 -8.31 -16.59
CA ALA A 256 -11.47 -8.24 -15.44
C ALA A 256 -10.61 -6.97 -15.47
N GLU A 257 -10.10 -6.61 -16.66
CA GLU A 257 -9.32 -5.39 -16.87
C GLU A 257 -10.14 -4.13 -16.57
N ALA A 258 -11.44 -4.10 -16.96
CA ALA A 258 -12.33 -3.00 -16.65
C ALA A 258 -12.53 -2.83 -15.14
N TYR A 259 -12.75 -3.91 -14.40
CA TYR A 259 -12.85 -3.88 -12.93
C TYR A 259 -11.54 -3.48 -12.26
N PHE A 260 -10.40 -4.00 -12.75
CA PHE A 260 -9.08 -3.65 -12.21
C PHE A 260 -8.76 -2.17 -12.43
N THR A 261 -8.97 -1.66 -13.66
CA THR A 261 -8.72 -0.25 -14.00
C THR A 261 -9.52 0.68 -13.08
N LEU A 262 -10.80 0.36 -12.86
CA LEU A 262 -11.64 1.12 -11.95
C LEU A 262 -11.10 1.07 -10.51
N ALA A 263 -10.74 -0.12 -10.02
CA ALA A 263 -10.18 -0.28 -8.68
C ALA A 263 -8.87 0.51 -8.51
N ALA A 264 -7.99 0.48 -9.51
CA ALA A 264 -6.71 1.19 -9.49
C ALA A 264 -6.88 2.72 -9.50
N ILE A 265 -7.84 3.26 -10.29
CA ILE A 265 -8.14 4.70 -10.33
C ILE A 265 -8.69 5.18 -8.99
N PHE A 266 -9.55 4.40 -8.36
CA PHE A 266 -10.19 4.78 -7.11
C PHE A 266 -9.42 4.37 -5.85
N ALA A 267 -8.27 3.74 -5.99
CA ALA A 267 -7.40 3.42 -4.85
C ALA A 267 -6.96 4.72 -4.15
N GLY A 268 -7.31 4.85 -2.87
CA GLY A 268 -7.03 6.05 -2.07
C GLY A 268 -8.03 7.20 -2.20
N GLU A 269 -8.92 7.20 -3.21
CA GLU A 269 -9.88 8.30 -3.43
C GLU A 269 -11.31 7.98 -2.96
N THR A 270 -11.65 6.69 -2.83
CA THR A 270 -13.00 6.25 -2.43
C THR A 270 -12.98 5.34 -1.22
N SER A 271 -14.16 4.82 -0.84
CA SER A 271 -14.27 3.82 0.23
C SER A 271 -13.38 2.59 -0.05
N PRO A 272 -12.46 2.22 0.87
CA PRO A 272 -11.62 1.04 0.70
C PRO A 272 -12.42 -0.25 0.42
N THR A 273 -13.63 -0.34 0.95
CA THR A 273 -14.53 -1.48 0.68
C THR A 273 -14.92 -1.54 -0.79
N PHE A 274 -15.33 -0.43 -1.41
CA PHE A 274 -15.73 -0.41 -2.82
C PHE A 274 -14.56 -0.81 -3.73
N THR A 275 -13.38 -0.26 -3.47
CA THR A 275 -12.16 -0.58 -4.22
C THR A 275 -11.80 -2.06 -4.08
N LEU A 276 -11.85 -2.60 -2.85
CA LEU A 276 -11.61 -4.03 -2.59
C LEU A 276 -12.59 -4.93 -3.36
N LEU A 277 -13.88 -4.60 -3.36
CA LEU A 277 -14.88 -5.41 -4.07
C LEU A 277 -14.63 -5.41 -5.58
N SER A 278 -14.22 -4.27 -6.16
CA SER A 278 -13.85 -4.16 -7.58
C SER A 278 -12.59 -4.97 -7.90
N ALA A 279 -11.53 -4.90 -7.09
CA ALA A 279 -10.33 -5.70 -7.24
C ALA A 279 -10.62 -7.21 -7.12
N ARG A 280 -11.50 -7.60 -6.16
CA ARG A 280 -11.99 -8.99 -6.03
C ARG A 280 -12.81 -9.45 -7.23
N ALA A 281 -13.61 -8.57 -7.84
CA ALA A 281 -14.35 -8.88 -9.07
C ALA A 281 -13.39 -9.15 -10.23
N ALA A 282 -12.35 -8.33 -10.40
CA ALA A 282 -11.28 -8.58 -11.37
C ALA A 282 -10.64 -9.96 -11.17
N ASN A 283 -10.26 -10.28 -9.91
CA ASN A 283 -9.69 -11.59 -9.56
C ASN A 283 -10.67 -12.76 -9.73
N ALA A 284 -11.97 -12.54 -9.65
CA ALA A 284 -12.98 -13.56 -9.87
C ALA A 284 -13.18 -13.88 -11.36
N LEU A 285 -13.02 -12.87 -12.22
CA LEU A 285 -13.13 -13.01 -13.68
C LEU A 285 -11.82 -13.48 -14.33
N ARG A 286 -10.68 -13.05 -13.80
CA ARG A 286 -9.33 -13.45 -14.22
C ARG A 286 -8.50 -13.82 -13.00
N PRO A 287 -8.47 -15.11 -12.58
CA PRO A 287 -7.78 -15.53 -11.35
C PRO A 287 -6.26 -15.32 -11.34
N ASP A 288 -5.64 -15.22 -12.50
CA ASP A 288 -4.22 -14.96 -12.74
C ASP A 288 -3.91 -13.48 -13.02
N HIS A 289 -4.85 -12.58 -12.84
CA HIS A 289 -4.61 -11.13 -13.00
C HIS A 289 -3.72 -10.61 -11.87
N LEU A 290 -2.43 -10.55 -12.12
CA LEU A 290 -1.42 -10.28 -11.12
C LEU A 290 -1.60 -8.93 -10.42
N ASP A 291 -1.76 -7.85 -11.20
CA ASP A 291 -1.89 -6.50 -10.61
C ASP A 291 -3.14 -6.39 -9.74
N ALA A 292 -4.22 -7.10 -10.11
CA ALA A 292 -5.41 -7.19 -9.27
C ALA A 292 -5.18 -8.03 -7.99
N LEU A 293 -4.30 -9.05 -8.02
CA LEU A 293 -3.90 -9.79 -6.83
C LEU A 293 -3.11 -8.90 -5.88
N VAL A 294 -2.12 -8.16 -6.39
CA VAL A 294 -1.30 -7.24 -5.58
C VAL A 294 -2.17 -6.14 -4.99
N LEU A 295 -2.98 -5.46 -5.79
CA LEU A 295 -3.90 -4.42 -5.31
C LEU A 295 -4.87 -4.97 -4.25
N THR A 296 -5.39 -6.18 -4.44
CA THR A 296 -6.26 -6.83 -3.45
C THR A 296 -5.53 -7.06 -2.12
N ALA A 297 -4.27 -7.49 -2.18
CA ALA A 297 -3.46 -7.73 -0.97
C ALA A 297 -3.16 -6.43 -0.23
N GLU A 298 -2.78 -5.37 -0.94
CA GLU A 298 -2.55 -4.04 -0.37
C GLU A 298 -3.81 -3.47 0.32
N LEU A 299 -4.99 -3.60 -0.34
CA LEU A 299 -6.25 -3.16 0.24
C LEU A 299 -6.67 -3.97 1.47
N LEU A 300 -6.32 -5.24 1.54
CA LEU A 300 -6.52 -6.09 2.72
C LEU A 300 -5.55 -5.73 3.84
N GLU A 301 -4.29 -5.44 3.51
CA GLU A 301 -3.29 -4.96 4.47
C GLU A 301 -3.75 -3.67 5.15
N GLN A 302 -4.18 -2.67 4.36
CA GLN A 302 -4.73 -1.40 4.87
C GLN A 302 -5.90 -1.60 5.85
N GLN A 303 -6.58 -2.74 5.77
CA GLN A 303 -7.68 -3.12 6.65
C GLN A 303 -7.24 -4.11 7.75
N ASN A 304 -5.94 -4.29 7.95
CA ASN A 304 -5.31 -5.23 8.90
C ASN A 304 -5.71 -6.70 8.67
N GLN A 305 -6.07 -7.07 7.42
CA GLN A 305 -6.42 -8.44 7.05
C GLN A 305 -5.20 -9.19 6.49
N TYR A 306 -4.13 -9.27 7.27
CA TYR A 306 -2.81 -9.76 6.86
C TYR A 306 -2.82 -11.20 6.35
N ASP A 307 -3.54 -12.11 7.03
CA ASP A 307 -3.63 -13.52 6.60
C ASP A 307 -4.33 -13.66 5.25
N LEU A 308 -5.39 -12.86 5.00
CA LEU A 308 -6.08 -12.83 3.71
C LEU A 308 -5.21 -12.21 2.62
N ALA A 309 -4.47 -11.16 2.92
CA ALA A 309 -3.52 -10.53 2.00
C ALA A 309 -2.43 -11.52 1.58
N ASN A 310 -1.80 -12.21 2.54
CA ASN A 310 -0.82 -13.26 2.29
C ASN A 310 -1.41 -14.41 1.45
N ALA A 311 -2.65 -14.84 1.74
CA ALA A 311 -3.30 -15.91 0.97
C ALA A 311 -3.56 -15.50 -0.49
N VAL A 312 -3.80 -14.22 -0.77
CA VAL A 312 -3.95 -13.69 -2.13
C VAL A 312 -2.61 -13.73 -2.87
N LEU A 313 -1.52 -13.23 -2.28
CA LEU A 313 -0.19 -13.19 -2.90
C LEU A 313 0.38 -14.59 -3.15
N ASN A 314 0.07 -15.58 -2.31
CA ASN A 314 0.45 -16.97 -2.54
C ASN A 314 -0.10 -17.59 -3.84
N ARG A 315 -1.02 -16.91 -4.53
CA ARG A 315 -1.56 -17.33 -5.84
C ARG A 315 -0.67 -16.93 -7.00
N VAL A 316 0.31 -16.05 -6.79
CA VAL A 316 1.24 -15.59 -7.83
C VAL A 316 2.16 -16.75 -8.24
N PRO A 317 2.22 -17.12 -9.52
CA PRO A 317 3.07 -18.20 -9.99
C PRO A 317 4.56 -17.87 -9.80
N ARG A 318 5.36 -18.85 -9.39
CA ARG A 318 6.79 -18.64 -9.11
C ARG A 318 7.63 -18.33 -10.35
N ASP A 319 7.17 -18.71 -11.52
CA ASP A 319 7.79 -18.46 -12.80
C ASP A 319 7.36 -17.13 -13.44
N HIS A 320 6.44 -16.39 -12.81
CA HIS A 320 6.01 -15.11 -13.30
C HIS A 320 7.07 -14.02 -13.06
N PRO A 321 7.36 -13.12 -14.04
CA PRO A 321 8.37 -12.07 -13.90
C PRO A 321 8.23 -11.19 -12.64
N SER A 322 6.99 -10.94 -12.20
CA SER A 322 6.71 -10.14 -11.00
C SER A 322 6.61 -10.96 -9.71
N PHE A 323 6.95 -12.25 -9.71
CA PHE A 323 6.88 -13.09 -8.50
C PHE A 323 7.68 -12.49 -7.35
N PHE A 324 8.90 -12.02 -7.62
CA PHE A 324 9.73 -11.43 -6.58
C PHE A 324 9.13 -10.14 -6.01
N GLY A 325 8.45 -9.31 -6.84
CA GLY A 325 7.72 -8.13 -6.36
C GLY A 325 6.57 -8.50 -5.41
N ALA A 326 5.78 -9.51 -5.76
CA ALA A 326 4.72 -10.02 -4.90
C ALA A 326 5.25 -10.59 -3.56
N GLU A 327 6.42 -11.25 -3.57
CA GLU A 327 7.08 -11.73 -2.36
C GLU A 327 7.67 -10.59 -1.51
N ILE A 328 8.14 -9.49 -2.13
CA ILE A 328 8.53 -8.27 -1.39
C ILE A 328 7.29 -7.68 -0.69
N THR A 329 6.19 -7.49 -1.41
CA THR A 329 4.92 -7.05 -0.80
C THR A 329 4.47 -7.98 0.33
N ARG A 330 4.65 -9.29 0.15
CA ARG A 330 4.34 -10.26 1.22
C ARG A 330 5.23 -10.10 2.46
N ALA A 331 6.50 -9.76 2.27
CA ALA A 331 7.40 -9.47 3.39
C ALA A 331 6.98 -8.18 4.12
N ASP A 332 6.57 -7.13 3.41
CA ASP A 332 6.04 -5.91 4.02
C ASP A 332 4.79 -6.18 4.86
N ILE A 333 3.85 -6.97 4.33
CA ILE A 333 2.65 -7.41 5.06
C ILE A 333 3.02 -8.20 6.33
N LEU A 334 4.03 -9.06 6.26
CA LEU A 334 4.51 -9.81 7.44
C LEU A 334 5.11 -8.90 8.50
N VAL A 335 5.81 -7.82 8.11
CA VAL A 335 6.29 -6.80 9.07
C VAL A 335 5.11 -6.08 9.72
N SER A 336 4.10 -5.69 8.94
CA SER A 336 2.88 -5.04 9.43
C SER A 336 2.07 -5.94 10.39
N ASP A 337 2.22 -7.27 10.27
CA ASP A 337 1.59 -8.31 11.11
C ASP A 337 2.47 -8.76 12.30
N ASP A 338 3.46 -7.95 12.68
CA ASP A 338 4.43 -8.27 13.75
C ASP A 338 5.20 -9.61 13.55
N LYS A 339 5.24 -10.13 12.32
CA LYS A 339 5.94 -11.37 11.94
C LYS A 339 7.31 -11.07 11.29
N ALA A 340 8.07 -10.18 11.90
CA ALA A 340 9.33 -9.65 11.36
C ALA A 340 10.34 -10.73 10.95
N ASP A 341 10.55 -11.77 11.77
CA ASP A 341 11.48 -12.87 11.43
C ASP A 341 11.05 -13.63 10.17
N ALA A 342 9.74 -13.83 9.99
CA ALA A 342 9.22 -14.47 8.78
C ALA A 342 9.42 -13.59 7.53
N ALA A 343 9.26 -12.28 7.66
CA ALA A 343 9.56 -11.35 6.57
C ALA A 343 11.03 -11.43 6.12
N VAL A 344 11.95 -11.41 7.08
CA VAL A 344 13.39 -11.54 6.81
C VAL A 344 13.71 -12.90 6.18
N GLU A 345 13.06 -13.99 6.61
CA GLU A 345 13.26 -15.32 6.00
C GLU A 345 12.80 -15.35 4.54
N VAL A 346 11.65 -14.75 4.23
CA VAL A 346 11.14 -14.61 2.86
C VAL A 346 12.14 -13.85 1.99
N LEU A 347 12.60 -12.68 2.42
CA LEU A 347 13.54 -11.87 1.66
C LEU A 347 14.89 -12.57 1.50
N ASN A 348 15.40 -13.23 2.54
CA ASN A 348 16.60 -14.05 2.43
C ASN A 348 16.44 -15.25 1.46
N ALA A 349 15.24 -15.82 1.33
CA ALA A 349 14.98 -16.83 0.32
C ALA A 349 15.00 -16.23 -1.09
N LEU A 350 14.45 -15.02 -1.25
CA LEU A 350 14.49 -14.29 -2.52
C LEU A 350 15.92 -13.91 -2.94
N THR A 351 16.78 -13.44 -2.01
CA THR A 351 18.18 -13.12 -2.35
C THR A 351 18.97 -14.34 -2.85
N ARG A 352 18.62 -15.55 -2.36
CA ARG A 352 19.22 -16.79 -2.86
C ARG A 352 18.71 -17.22 -4.24
N SER A 353 17.43 -16.95 -4.54
CA SER A 353 16.82 -17.35 -5.83
C SER A 353 16.98 -16.29 -6.92
N HIS A 354 17.11 -15.03 -6.55
CA HIS A 354 17.22 -13.88 -7.45
C HIS A 354 18.35 -12.92 -7.00
N PRO A 355 19.59 -13.44 -6.87
CA PRO A 355 20.72 -12.65 -6.36
C PRO A 355 21.10 -11.46 -7.28
N GLU A 356 20.70 -11.50 -8.55
CA GLU A 356 20.92 -10.47 -9.56
C GLU A 356 19.93 -9.31 -9.47
N ARG A 357 18.90 -9.42 -8.61
CA ARG A 357 17.85 -8.39 -8.50
C ARG A 357 18.17 -7.38 -7.40
N GLN A 358 18.58 -6.18 -7.79
CA GLN A 358 18.88 -5.07 -6.87
C GLN A 358 17.71 -4.78 -5.90
N SER A 359 16.46 -4.79 -6.42
CA SER A 359 15.26 -4.50 -5.62
C SER A 359 15.03 -5.50 -4.49
N VAL A 360 15.45 -6.75 -4.64
CA VAL A 360 15.34 -7.78 -3.58
C VAL A 360 16.30 -7.47 -2.42
N TRP A 361 17.54 -7.10 -2.73
CA TRP A 361 18.52 -6.70 -1.73
C TRP A 361 18.14 -5.39 -1.03
N THR A 362 17.60 -4.43 -1.81
CA THR A 362 17.08 -3.18 -1.26
C THR A 362 15.95 -3.44 -0.26
N ALA A 363 14.97 -4.27 -0.64
CA ALA A 363 13.85 -4.64 0.24
C ALA A 363 14.32 -5.35 1.53
N LEU A 364 15.33 -6.22 1.43
CA LEU A 364 15.94 -6.84 2.61
C LEU A 364 16.59 -5.80 3.51
N GLY A 365 17.37 -4.87 2.94
CA GLY A 365 18.01 -3.78 3.66
C GLY A 365 16.97 -2.86 4.35
N ASP A 366 15.93 -2.46 3.63
CA ASP A 366 14.84 -1.62 4.17
C ASP A 366 14.11 -2.31 5.32
N THR A 367 13.83 -3.61 5.19
CA THR A 367 13.19 -4.40 6.24
C THR A 367 14.08 -4.50 7.47
N LEU A 368 15.36 -4.84 7.28
CA LEU A 368 16.34 -4.95 8.38
C LEU A 368 16.54 -3.61 9.10
N ARG A 369 16.61 -2.50 8.34
CA ARG A 369 16.69 -1.15 8.90
C ARG A 369 15.47 -0.78 9.73
N ARG A 370 14.25 -1.12 9.28
CA ARG A 370 13.01 -0.93 10.06
C ARG A 370 12.97 -1.75 11.35
N LEU A 371 13.70 -2.85 11.40
CA LEU A 371 13.83 -3.74 12.56
C LEU A 371 15.05 -3.42 13.44
N ASP A 372 15.69 -2.27 13.24
CA ASP A 372 16.91 -1.83 13.92
C ASP A 372 18.10 -2.80 13.78
N ARG A 373 18.07 -3.71 12.79
CA ARG A 373 19.16 -4.64 12.45
C ARG A 373 20.12 -3.97 11.46
N PHE A 374 20.71 -2.85 11.88
CA PHE A 374 21.43 -1.94 10.99
C PHE A 374 22.66 -2.55 10.33
N ASP A 375 23.46 -3.38 11.03
CA ASP A 375 24.63 -4.02 10.43
C ASP A 375 24.25 -4.96 9.27
N GLU A 376 23.23 -5.79 9.48
CA GLU A 376 22.72 -6.70 8.45
C GLU A 376 22.06 -5.90 7.30
N GLY A 377 21.41 -4.79 7.63
CA GLY A 377 20.85 -3.86 6.64
C GLY A 377 21.94 -3.26 5.75
N ALA A 378 23.06 -2.82 6.34
CA ALA A 378 24.20 -2.31 5.58
C ALA A 378 24.78 -3.36 4.63
N ASP A 379 24.92 -4.62 5.08
CA ASP A 379 25.40 -5.72 4.24
C ASP A 379 24.45 -5.98 3.05
N ALA A 380 23.14 -5.87 3.27
CA ALA A 380 22.15 -6.03 2.19
C ALA A 380 22.23 -4.86 1.18
N TYR A 381 22.37 -3.61 1.65
CA TYR A 381 22.56 -2.47 0.75
C TYR A 381 23.90 -2.53 0.01
N ASP A 382 24.97 -3.08 0.61
CA ASP A 382 26.24 -3.33 -0.09
C ASP A 382 26.03 -4.23 -1.31
N GLN A 383 25.22 -5.29 -1.17
CA GLN A 383 24.88 -6.15 -2.31
C GLN A 383 24.02 -5.42 -3.35
N ALA A 384 23.05 -4.62 -2.92
CA ALA A 384 22.24 -3.81 -3.84
C ALA A 384 23.08 -2.82 -4.65
N ILE A 385 24.02 -2.14 -4.02
CA ILE A 385 24.91 -1.17 -4.66
C ILE A 385 25.92 -1.87 -5.59
N ALA A 386 26.41 -3.05 -5.22
CA ALA A 386 27.32 -3.84 -6.07
C ALA A 386 26.69 -4.30 -7.41
N LEU A 387 25.36 -4.27 -7.50
CA LEU A 387 24.60 -4.60 -8.72
C LEU A 387 24.35 -3.39 -9.63
N ILE A 388 24.79 -2.18 -9.26
CA ILE A 388 24.69 -1.00 -10.11
C ILE A 388 25.76 -1.11 -11.20
N GLU A 389 25.34 -1.24 -12.44
CA GLU A 389 26.23 -1.26 -13.60
C GLU A 389 26.64 0.15 -14.03
N GLU A 390 25.65 1.04 -14.18
CA GLU A 390 25.82 2.47 -14.47
C GLU A 390 25.04 3.30 -13.47
N GLU A 391 25.74 4.15 -12.72
CA GLU A 391 25.10 5.02 -11.72
C GLU A 391 24.17 6.04 -12.38
N SER A 392 23.01 6.22 -11.79
CA SER A 392 21.99 7.16 -12.21
C SER A 392 21.52 8.05 -11.05
N GLU A 393 20.81 9.12 -11.36
CA GLU A 393 20.20 9.96 -10.32
C GLU A 393 19.33 9.18 -9.33
N ARG A 394 18.75 8.04 -9.72
CA ARG A 394 17.87 7.24 -8.85
C ARG A 394 18.62 6.50 -7.76
N ASP A 395 19.88 6.21 -7.98
CA ASP A 395 20.69 5.41 -7.05
C ASP A 395 21.05 6.17 -5.77
N TRP A 396 20.77 7.49 -5.71
CA TRP A 396 20.95 8.29 -4.49
C TRP A 396 20.29 7.66 -3.27
N TYR A 397 19.14 7.00 -3.45
CA TYR A 397 18.38 6.40 -2.36
C TYR A 397 19.17 5.29 -1.64
N LEU A 398 19.84 4.41 -2.40
CA LEU A 398 20.63 3.32 -1.81
C LEU A 398 21.78 3.83 -0.94
N TYR A 399 22.50 4.84 -1.41
CA TYR A 399 23.56 5.48 -0.63
C TYR A 399 22.99 6.19 0.61
N TYR A 400 21.85 6.86 0.46
CA TYR A 400 21.18 7.52 1.57
C TYR A 400 20.76 6.53 2.68
N VAL A 401 20.08 5.44 2.35
CA VAL A 401 19.62 4.48 3.36
C VAL A 401 20.76 3.67 3.96
N ARG A 402 21.83 3.36 3.19
CA ARG A 402 23.04 2.75 3.76
C ARG A 402 23.77 3.73 4.67
N GLY A 403 23.84 5.00 4.30
CA GLY A 403 24.36 6.06 5.15
C GLY A 403 23.66 6.14 6.49
N ILE A 404 22.33 6.02 6.53
CA ILE A 404 21.57 5.94 7.79
C ILE A 404 22.00 4.71 8.61
N THR A 405 22.16 3.53 8.01
CA THR A 405 22.57 2.34 8.77
C THR A 405 23.99 2.49 9.33
N TYR A 406 24.89 3.15 8.62
CA TYR A 406 26.22 3.46 9.11
C TYR A 406 26.21 4.49 10.24
N GLU A 407 25.36 5.52 10.15
CA GLU A 407 25.19 6.50 11.21
C GLU A 407 24.66 5.85 12.49
N ARG A 408 23.63 5.02 12.39
CA ARG A 408 23.03 4.31 13.53
C ARG A 408 23.97 3.29 14.18
N THR A 409 24.99 2.83 13.47
CA THR A 409 26.06 1.94 13.98
C THR A 409 27.36 2.68 14.29
N GLU A 410 27.29 3.99 14.48
CA GLU A 410 28.42 4.88 14.84
C GLU A 410 29.58 4.90 13.81
N ARG A 411 29.33 4.45 12.58
CA ARG A 411 30.28 4.44 11.46
C ARG A 411 30.25 5.73 10.67
N TRP A 412 30.37 6.88 11.34
CA TRP A 412 30.16 8.21 10.75
C TRP A 412 30.92 8.46 9.45
N SER A 413 32.23 8.09 9.39
CA SER A 413 33.01 8.33 8.18
C SER A 413 32.45 7.64 6.94
N GLN A 414 31.83 6.46 7.10
CA GLN A 414 31.14 5.75 6.02
C GLN A 414 29.79 6.41 5.71
N ALA A 415 29.04 6.78 6.75
CA ALA A 415 27.77 7.50 6.60
C ALA A 415 27.95 8.82 5.83
N GLU A 416 28.93 9.65 6.22
CA GLU A 416 29.24 10.91 5.54
C GLU A 416 29.62 10.67 4.07
N GLY A 417 30.44 9.65 3.78
CA GLY A 417 30.80 9.28 2.42
C GLY A 417 29.56 8.94 1.57
N ASP A 418 28.66 8.17 2.11
CA ASP A 418 27.42 7.76 1.45
C ASP A 418 26.44 8.93 1.26
N PHE A 419 26.25 9.79 2.27
CA PHE A 419 25.40 10.97 2.12
C PHE A 419 25.97 11.95 1.08
N ARG A 420 27.30 12.14 1.03
CA ARG A 420 27.94 12.96 0.00
C ARG A 420 27.76 12.35 -1.39
N LYS A 421 27.88 11.02 -1.52
CA LYS A 421 27.61 10.33 -2.78
C LYS A 421 26.12 10.45 -3.19
N ALA A 422 25.20 10.33 -2.27
CA ALA A 422 23.80 10.57 -2.53
C ALA A 422 23.53 11.99 -3.06
N LEU A 423 24.19 13.01 -2.50
CA LEU A 423 24.10 14.41 -2.97
C LEU A 423 24.86 14.67 -4.29
N GLU A 424 25.87 13.87 -4.62
CA GLU A 424 26.50 13.91 -5.95
C GLU A 424 25.49 13.48 -7.03
N LEU A 425 24.69 12.44 -6.76
CA LEU A 425 23.68 11.91 -7.66
C LEU A 425 22.39 12.76 -7.67
N ASN A 426 21.98 13.30 -6.52
CA ASN A 426 20.82 14.17 -6.37
C ASN A 426 21.14 15.36 -5.46
N PRO A 427 21.67 16.47 -6.01
CA PRO A 427 22.26 17.57 -5.22
C PRO A 427 21.29 18.31 -4.29
N ASP A 428 20.00 18.34 -4.62
CA ASP A 428 18.97 19.09 -3.89
C ASP A 428 17.99 18.19 -3.12
N GLN A 429 18.39 16.95 -2.81
CA GLN A 429 17.53 16.03 -2.08
C GLN A 429 17.41 16.46 -0.60
N PRO A 430 16.24 16.98 -0.16
CA PRO A 430 16.11 17.62 1.15
C PRO A 430 16.42 16.70 2.33
N LEU A 431 16.03 15.42 2.22
CA LEU A 431 16.29 14.46 3.29
C LEU A 431 17.78 14.20 3.49
N VAL A 432 18.53 14.06 2.39
CA VAL A 432 19.98 13.82 2.45
C VAL A 432 20.72 15.05 2.96
N LEU A 433 20.34 16.25 2.48
CA LEU A 433 20.86 17.53 2.97
C LEU A 433 20.66 17.67 4.47
N ASN A 434 19.46 17.33 4.97
CA ASN A 434 19.16 17.39 6.39
C ASN A 434 19.96 16.36 7.21
N TYR A 435 20.02 15.10 6.78
CA TYR A 435 20.75 14.05 7.50
C TYR A 435 22.25 14.35 7.58
N LEU A 436 22.87 14.73 6.46
CA LEU A 436 24.29 15.09 6.45
C LEU A 436 24.53 16.35 7.29
N GLY A 437 23.73 17.39 7.09
CA GLY A 437 23.85 18.64 7.84
C GLY A 437 23.70 18.42 9.33
N TYR A 438 22.67 17.71 9.77
CA TYR A 438 22.45 17.40 11.18
C TYR A 438 23.60 16.56 11.77
N GLY A 439 24.08 15.53 11.05
CA GLY A 439 25.20 14.73 11.49
C GLY A 439 26.50 15.53 11.66
N LEU A 440 26.78 16.48 10.76
CA LEU A 440 27.90 17.41 10.90
C LEU A 440 27.76 18.31 12.15
N VAL A 441 26.52 18.77 12.42
CA VAL A 441 26.21 19.56 13.63
C VAL A 441 26.48 18.76 14.90
N GLU A 442 26.03 17.50 14.97
CA GLU A 442 26.26 16.64 16.13
C GLU A 442 27.74 16.32 16.34
N LYS A 443 28.49 16.16 15.25
CA LYS A 443 29.94 15.95 15.30
C LYS A 443 30.74 17.26 15.50
N ARG A 444 30.05 18.42 15.50
CA ARG A 444 30.67 19.76 15.64
C ARG A 444 31.74 20.04 14.58
N THR A 445 31.47 19.58 13.35
CA THR A 445 32.39 19.77 12.21
C THR A 445 31.66 20.52 11.11
N ASN A 446 32.36 21.39 10.39
CA ASN A 446 31.86 22.08 9.21
C ASN A 446 30.48 22.76 9.41
N LEU A 447 30.29 23.47 10.54
CA LEU A 447 28.97 24.04 10.90
C LEU A 447 28.42 25.00 9.84
N ASP A 448 29.27 25.76 9.14
CA ASP A 448 28.83 26.64 8.06
C ASP A 448 28.32 25.85 6.84
N GLU A 449 28.97 24.74 6.49
CA GLU A 449 28.50 23.81 5.46
C GLU A 449 27.16 23.18 5.87
N ALA A 450 27.07 22.73 7.11
CA ALA A 450 25.85 22.15 7.68
C ALA A 450 24.67 23.13 7.62
N LEU A 451 24.89 24.40 8.01
CA LEU A 451 23.87 25.44 7.93
C LEU A 451 23.37 25.63 6.49
N GLY A 452 24.29 25.77 5.53
CA GLY A 452 23.90 25.95 4.12
C GLY A 452 23.13 24.74 3.54
N MET A 453 23.44 23.52 3.97
CA MET A 453 22.68 22.32 3.59
C MET A 453 21.26 22.32 4.19
N ILE A 454 21.14 22.61 5.49
CA ILE A 454 19.87 22.61 6.19
C ILE A 454 18.98 23.76 5.69
N GLU A 455 19.53 24.95 5.40
CA GLU A 455 18.79 26.06 4.78
C GLU A 455 18.16 25.63 3.44
N ARG A 456 18.95 24.98 2.56
CA ARG A 456 18.43 24.42 1.30
C ARG A 456 17.34 23.38 1.52
N ALA A 457 17.48 22.54 2.53
CA ALA A 457 16.47 21.55 2.86
C ALA A 457 15.16 22.19 3.32
N VAL A 458 15.23 23.24 4.16
CA VAL A 458 14.06 24.03 4.60
C VAL A 458 13.39 24.75 3.42
N ASP A 459 14.18 25.35 2.53
CA ASP A 459 13.64 26.03 1.33
C ASP A 459 12.86 25.06 0.44
N ALA A 460 13.34 23.82 0.30
CA ALA A 460 12.67 22.78 -0.48
C ALA A 460 11.44 22.17 0.25
N ARG A 461 11.45 22.14 1.59
CA ARG A 461 10.37 21.58 2.43
C ARG A 461 10.03 22.49 3.62
N PRO A 462 9.44 23.67 3.40
CA PRO A 462 9.20 24.66 4.46
C PRO A 462 8.17 24.25 5.51
N ASP A 463 7.37 23.22 5.23
CA ASP A 463 6.36 22.67 6.14
C ASP A 463 6.79 21.36 6.81
N ASP A 464 8.06 20.95 6.66
CA ASP A 464 8.63 19.81 7.36
C ASP A 464 9.21 20.28 8.72
N GLY A 465 8.55 19.87 9.81
CA GLY A 465 8.94 20.32 11.15
C GLY A 465 10.28 19.75 11.62
N TYR A 466 10.66 18.55 11.19
CA TYR A 466 11.94 17.93 11.54
C TYR A 466 13.11 18.63 10.84
N ILE A 467 12.95 18.98 9.56
CA ILE A 467 13.96 19.77 8.82
C ILE A 467 14.07 21.19 9.42
N THR A 468 12.93 21.77 9.79
CA THR A 468 12.87 23.09 10.42
C THR A 468 13.51 23.09 11.82
N ASP A 469 13.35 22.03 12.63
CA ASP A 469 14.04 21.83 13.89
C ASP A 469 15.57 21.80 13.70
N SER A 470 16.02 21.04 12.69
CA SER A 470 17.45 20.97 12.37
C SER A 470 18.05 22.35 12.07
N LEU A 471 17.30 23.27 11.43
CA LEU A 471 17.75 24.65 11.21
C LEU A 471 17.91 25.40 12.53
N GLY A 472 16.95 25.32 13.42
CA GLY A 472 17.06 25.92 14.74
C GLY A 472 18.22 25.33 15.54
N TRP A 473 18.41 24.00 15.45
CA TRP A 473 19.46 23.30 16.18
C TRP A 473 20.87 23.67 15.70
N VAL A 474 21.12 23.77 14.39
CA VAL A 474 22.42 24.21 13.88
C VAL A 474 22.73 25.64 14.32
N LEU A 475 21.76 26.56 14.27
CA LEU A 475 21.92 27.93 14.76
C LEU A 475 22.24 27.96 16.27
N TYR A 476 21.55 27.13 17.07
CA TYR A 476 21.85 26.96 18.49
C TYR A 476 23.29 26.48 18.72
N ARG A 477 23.72 25.45 17.97
CA ARG A 477 25.07 24.88 18.09
C ARG A 477 26.18 25.86 17.64
N MET A 478 25.86 26.81 16.75
CA MET A 478 26.73 27.94 16.35
C MET A 478 26.71 29.10 17.34
N GLY A 479 25.89 29.04 18.41
CA GLY A 479 25.73 30.12 19.37
C GLY A 479 24.88 31.29 18.91
N ARG A 480 24.17 31.14 17.76
CA ARG A 480 23.28 32.15 17.16
C ARG A 480 21.86 32.01 17.74
N PHE A 481 21.76 32.11 19.08
CA PHE A 481 20.56 31.75 19.82
C PHE A 481 19.34 32.57 19.44
N ASP A 482 19.49 33.91 19.23
CA ASP A 482 18.38 34.78 18.84
C ASP A 482 17.79 34.37 17.48
N GLU A 483 18.64 33.92 16.56
CA GLU A 483 18.23 33.48 15.23
C GLU A 483 17.59 32.09 15.26
N ALA A 484 17.94 31.24 16.22
CA ALA A 484 17.38 29.90 16.41
C ALA A 484 15.92 29.91 16.89
N VAL A 485 15.45 31.00 17.54
CA VAL A 485 14.11 31.07 18.14
C VAL A 485 13.01 30.86 17.09
N ALA A 486 13.03 31.61 16.01
CA ALA A 486 11.95 31.57 15.02
C ALA A 486 11.80 30.20 14.34
N PRO A 487 12.87 29.54 13.84
CA PRO A 487 12.75 28.19 13.30
C PRO A 487 12.30 27.15 14.34
N MET A 488 12.77 27.23 15.60
CA MET A 488 12.34 26.31 16.66
C MET A 488 10.85 26.48 17.03
N GLU A 489 10.37 27.72 17.15
CA GLU A 489 8.94 27.98 17.35
C GLU A 489 8.10 27.48 16.16
N ARG A 490 8.61 27.60 14.92
CA ARG A 490 7.95 27.06 13.73
C ARG A 490 7.94 25.53 13.73
N ALA A 491 9.04 24.86 14.05
CA ALA A 491 9.14 23.40 14.14
C ALA A 491 8.12 22.84 15.13
N THR A 492 8.03 23.46 16.34
CA THR A 492 7.05 23.08 17.37
C THR A 492 5.59 23.29 16.91
N GLN A 493 5.32 24.29 16.05
CA GLN A 493 3.99 24.46 15.46
C GLN A 493 3.65 23.38 14.45
N LEU A 494 4.63 22.95 13.65
CA LEU A 494 4.46 21.92 12.63
C LEU A 494 4.34 20.51 13.23
N VAL A 495 5.15 20.21 14.27
CA VAL A 495 5.17 18.90 14.95
C VAL A 495 5.01 19.10 16.47
N PRO A 496 3.82 19.47 16.94
CA PRO A 496 3.62 19.88 18.33
C PRO A 496 3.69 18.75 19.38
N LEU A 497 3.67 17.49 18.92
CA LEU A 497 3.66 16.30 19.81
C LEU A 497 5.00 15.56 19.84
N ASP A 498 6.06 16.15 19.27
CA ASP A 498 7.39 15.55 19.33
C ASP A 498 8.12 16.02 20.59
N PRO A 499 8.61 15.11 21.46
CA PRO A 499 9.29 15.47 22.69
C PRO A 499 10.63 16.15 22.47
N ILE A 500 11.40 15.74 21.43
CA ILE A 500 12.74 16.27 21.14
C ILE A 500 12.64 17.71 20.64
N ILE A 501 11.72 17.99 19.71
CA ILE A 501 11.51 19.35 19.18
C ILE A 501 11.09 20.31 20.30
N ASN A 502 10.23 19.87 21.24
CA ASN A 502 9.88 20.68 22.40
C ASN A 502 11.07 20.88 23.36
N ASP A 503 11.93 19.87 23.54
CA ASP A 503 13.15 19.97 24.34
C ASP A 503 14.14 20.95 23.73
N HIS A 504 14.40 20.86 22.41
CA HIS A 504 15.27 21.79 21.67
C HIS A 504 14.77 23.24 21.75
N LEU A 505 13.45 23.48 21.60
CA LEU A 505 12.90 24.81 21.80
C LEU A 505 13.14 25.31 23.22
N GLY A 506 13.00 24.46 24.24
CA GLY A 506 13.31 24.80 25.62
C GLY A 506 14.77 25.23 25.78
N ASP A 507 15.72 24.50 25.19
CA ASP A 507 17.14 24.83 25.22
C ASP A 507 17.45 26.18 24.57
N VAL A 508 16.84 26.47 23.42
CA VAL A 508 16.98 27.77 22.72
C VAL A 508 16.41 28.90 23.54
N LEU A 509 15.19 28.74 24.07
CA LEU A 509 14.53 29.77 24.89
C LEU A 509 15.30 30.09 26.18
N TRP A 510 15.92 29.07 26.78
CA TRP A 510 16.80 29.26 27.94
C TRP A 510 18.00 30.16 27.63
N LYS A 511 18.62 29.98 26.47
CA LYS A 511 19.79 30.75 26.03
C LYS A 511 19.48 32.21 25.70
N VAL A 512 18.23 32.53 25.33
CA VAL A 512 17.78 33.91 25.11
C VAL A 512 17.05 34.52 26.33
N ASP A 513 17.29 33.98 27.54
CA ASP A 513 16.75 34.43 28.83
C ASP A 513 15.21 34.34 28.95
N ARG A 514 14.54 33.58 28.09
CA ARG A 514 13.09 33.25 28.17
C ARG A 514 12.87 32.01 29.07
N LYS A 515 13.43 32.01 30.27
CA LYS A 515 13.58 30.82 31.13
C LYS A 515 12.26 30.17 31.51
N ARG A 516 11.21 30.95 31.79
CA ARG A 516 9.87 30.39 32.13
C ARG A 516 9.25 29.65 30.96
N GLU A 517 9.46 30.15 29.76
CA GLU A 517 8.98 29.52 28.55
C GLU A 517 9.79 28.26 28.25
N ALA A 518 11.10 28.28 28.53
CA ALA A 518 11.94 27.09 28.43
C ALA A 518 11.46 25.96 29.37
N GLU A 519 11.22 26.30 30.66
CA GLU A 519 10.70 25.34 31.64
C GLU A 519 9.36 24.74 31.17
N PHE A 520 8.47 25.56 30.62
CA PHE A 520 7.18 25.10 30.06
C PHE A 520 7.38 24.13 28.89
N GLN A 521 8.32 24.39 27.98
CA GLN A 521 8.59 23.48 26.86
C GLN A 521 9.22 22.16 27.33
N TRP A 522 10.11 22.19 28.32
CA TRP A 522 10.67 20.97 28.92
C TRP A 522 9.61 20.14 29.68
N GLU A 523 8.69 20.80 30.41
CA GLU A 523 7.54 20.11 31.03
C GLU A 523 6.63 19.46 29.96
N ARG A 524 6.42 20.17 28.85
CA ARG A 524 5.66 19.64 27.71
C ARG A 524 6.36 18.45 27.11
N ALA A 525 7.67 18.53 26.83
CA ALA A 525 8.48 17.42 26.31
C ALA A 525 8.35 16.17 27.19
N LEU A 526 8.43 16.31 28.53
CA LEU A 526 8.22 15.20 29.46
C LEU A 526 6.81 14.60 29.41
N SER A 527 5.79 15.41 29.09
CA SER A 527 4.40 14.92 28.98
C SER A 527 4.14 14.11 27.70
N LEU A 528 5.09 14.12 26.77
CA LEU A 528 5.02 13.44 25.48
C LEU A 528 5.77 12.10 25.45
N ASP A 529 6.11 11.57 26.62
CA ASP A 529 6.74 10.26 26.82
C ASP A 529 8.07 10.09 26.07
N PRO A 530 9.08 10.99 26.30
CA PRO A 530 10.39 10.89 25.67
C PRO A 530 11.14 9.64 26.10
N GLU A 531 12.17 9.27 25.33
CA GLU A 531 13.05 8.15 25.69
C GLU A 531 13.64 8.32 27.10
N PRO A 532 13.91 7.24 27.84
CA PRO A 532 14.33 7.31 29.25
C PRO A 532 15.54 8.21 29.50
N GLU A 533 16.52 8.24 28.60
CA GLU A 533 17.71 9.08 28.70
C GLU A 533 17.37 10.56 28.55
N ASP A 534 16.57 10.90 27.54
CA ASP A 534 16.10 12.27 27.30
C ASP A 534 15.21 12.74 28.47
N ALA A 535 14.31 11.89 28.94
CA ALA A 535 13.48 12.19 30.09
C ALA A 535 14.32 12.52 31.34
N GLN A 536 15.42 11.80 31.56
CA GLN A 536 16.34 12.07 32.68
C GLN A 536 17.05 13.42 32.49
N ARG A 537 17.53 13.69 31.28
CA ARG A 537 18.20 14.95 30.93
C ARG A 537 17.27 16.15 31.09
N ILE A 538 16.05 16.05 30.59
CA ILE A 538 15.03 17.11 30.71
C ILE A 538 14.66 17.38 32.18
N ARG A 539 14.45 16.34 32.99
CA ARG A 539 14.22 16.53 34.46
C ARG A 539 15.37 17.25 35.11
N ARG A 540 16.61 16.92 34.72
CA ARG A 540 17.79 17.59 35.28
C ARG A 540 17.85 19.06 34.88
N LYS A 541 17.48 19.42 33.62
CA LYS A 541 17.34 20.82 33.18
C LYS A 541 16.34 21.60 34.03
N LEU A 542 15.20 21.00 34.36
CA LEU A 542 14.18 21.61 35.22
C LEU A 542 14.65 21.81 36.66
N GLU A 543 15.53 20.93 37.19
CA GLU A 543 16.04 21.02 38.55
C GLU A 543 17.12 22.09 38.72
N VAL A 544 18.09 22.17 37.77
CA VAL A 544 19.33 22.96 37.94
C VAL A 544 19.55 23.98 36.85
N GLY A 545 18.75 23.97 35.80
CA GLY A 545 18.91 24.78 34.60
C GLY A 545 19.85 24.17 33.59
N LEU A 546 19.66 24.55 32.30
CA LEU A 546 20.43 24.01 31.17
C LEU A 546 21.94 24.22 31.32
N ASP A 547 22.39 25.41 31.79
CA ASP A 547 23.80 25.73 31.87
C ASP A 547 24.58 24.80 32.81
N VAL A 548 23.90 24.34 33.90
CA VAL A 548 24.49 23.36 34.81
C VAL A 548 24.57 21.99 34.17
N VAL A 549 23.51 21.57 33.45
CA VAL A 549 23.50 20.29 32.73
C VAL A 549 24.61 20.23 31.68
N ILE A 550 24.76 21.28 30.88
CA ILE A 550 25.85 21.38 29.89
C ILE A 550 27.24 21.29 30.59
N ALA A 551 27.41 21.92 31.76
CA ALA A 551 28.65 21.84 32.52
C ALA A 551 28.92 20.43 33.07
N GLU A 552 27.88 19.72 33.54
CA GLU A 552 27.97 18.32 34.00
C GLU A 552 28.33 17.36 32.84
N GLU A 553 27.86 17.63 31.63
CA GLU A 553 28.13 16.85 30.42
C GLU A 553 29.50 17.11 29.79
N GLY A 554 30.38 17.85 30.43
CA GLY A 554 31.72 18.14 29.96
C GLY A 554 31.94 19.55 29.42
N GLY A 555 31.00 20.38 29.54
CA GLY A 555 30.77 21.81 29.54
C GLY A 555 31.44 22.68 28.52
N VAL A 556 31.65 23.83 28.89
CA VAL A 556 31.91 25.12 28.30
C VAL A 556 33.00 25.19 27.18
N GLY A 557 33.87 24.22 27.04
CA GLY A 557 34.87 24.16 25.93
C GLY A 557 34.25 23.94 24.53
N ALA A 558 32.94 23.77 24.45
CA ALA A 558 32.22 23.44 23.22
C ALA A 558 31.67 24.67 22.47
N LEU A 559 31.50 25.80 23.15
CA LEU A 559 31.04 27.05 22.54
C LEU A 559 32.21 28.01 22.18
N GLU A 560 33.36 27.85 22.81
CA GLU A 560 34.55 28.70 22.57
C GLU A 560 35.46 28.20 21.44
N ALA A 561 35.38 26.91 21.05
CA ALA A 561 36.18 26.35 19.96
C ALA A 561 35.68 26.72 18.55
N ALA A 562 34.53 27.40 18.45
CA ALA A 562 33.98 27.91 17.18
C ALA A 562 34.41 29.34 16.85
N GLN A 563 35.31 29.95 17.65
CA GLN A 563 35.82 31.33 17.45
C GLN A 563 37.31 31.41 17.00
N ASP A 564 37.94 30.27 16.76
CA ASP A 564 39.27 30.16 16.15
C ASP A 564 39.15 29.29 14.86
#